data_7f73c1b08055d86d444c4f46f62503bd
#
_entry.id   7f73c1b08055d86d444c4f46f62503bd
#
_cell.length_a   1.000
_cell.length_b   1.000
_cell.length_c   1.000
_cell.angle_alpha   90.00
_cell.angle_beta   90.00
_cell.angle_gamma   90.00
#
_symmetry.space_group_name_H-M   'P 1'
#
loop_
_entity.id
_entity.type
_entity.pdbx_description
1 polymer ?
#
loop_
_entity_poly.entity_id
_entity_poly.type
_entity_poly.pdbx_seq_one_letter_code
_entity_poly.pdbx_strand_id
1 'polypeptide(L)'
;IRDRDVTGVQTCALPILSAFEEVVKKAKPTSVMASYNRINGEFGARNKYLLTDVLRKEWKYQGGVVSDWGAANDIVSCMKNGLTLEMPDPKGFHTDVLKEAYKDGRITGQELDNWTKNVLQNFVSLHKNIEENYEVDMEEQNQVARKLENESAVLLKNNSVLPIGKEKEVIIIGELARQMRFQGGGSSHIQPTKMTNAIEAIREKGYQVTYIQGYQNEKEELGEKQLQDTIEKLKQEYRKKDCVILYFIGLTESYEGEGYDRKNLKIPHNQEELLAEIAETVGKDHIAAISFGGAPMDFSFEKNVGAILHMYLGGQAVGESVADLISGEVNPSGKLAETIPFSEKDTPAWRYFAPPNDDVEYRESIFVGYRYYE
;
A
#
# COMPACT_ATOMS: atom_id res chain seq x y z
N ILE A 1 -15.08 -9.45 15.01
CA ILE A 1 -14.68 -9.94 16.35
C ILE A 1 -15.96 -10.24 17.11
N ARG A 2 -16.45 -11.46 16.98
CA ARG A 2 -17.76 -11.86 17.50
C ARG A 2 -17.68 -12.47 18.90
N ASP A 3 -16.50 -12.84 19.39
CA ASP A 3 -16.39 -13.56 20.65
C ASP A 3 -16.16 -12.63 21.83
N ARG A 4 -17.28 -12.26 22.46
CA ARG A 4 -17.25 -11.78 23.87
C ARG A 4 -16.89 -12.90 24.85
N ASP A 5 -16.93 -14.17 24.43
CA ASP A 5 -16.75 -15.34 25.26
C ASP A 5 -15.35 -15.97 25.16
N VAL A 6 -14.48 -15.47 24.27
CA VAL A 6 -13.07 -15.84 24.28
C VAL A 6 -12.38 -15.05 25.37
N THR A 7 -12.00 -15.75 26.41
CA THR A 7 -11.39 -15.25 27.63
C THR A 7 -10.13 -14.42 27.33
N GLY A 8 -10.28 -13.12 27.45
CA GLY A 8 -9.20 -12.15 27.37
C GLY A 8 -9.21 -11.31 26.11
N VAL A 9 -9.25 -10.02 26.30
CA VAL A 9 -9.11 -8.98 25.28
C VAL A 9 -7.88 -9.21 24.38
N GLN A 10 -6.84 -9.85 24.90
CA GLN A 10 -5.62 -10.18 24.16
C GLN A 10 -5.83 -11.18 23.02
N THR A 11 -6.71 -12.16 23.17
CA THR A 11 -6.92 -13.21 22.16
C THR A 11 -7.76 -12.71 20.98
N CYS A 12 -8.69 -11.79 21.21
CA CYS A 12 -9.49 -11.16 20.15
C CYS A 12 -8.75 -10.01 19.44
N ALA A 13 -7.77 -9.41 20.11
CA ALA A 13 -6.92 -8.36 19.56
C ALA A 13 -5.87 -8.90 18.58
N LEU A 14 -5.46 -10.12 18.71
CA LEU A 14 -4.59 -10.81 17.76
C LEU A 14 -5.44 -11.40 16.62
N PRO A 15 -5.09 -11.21 15.38
CA PRO A 15 -3.97 -10.48 14.78
C PRO A 15 -4.26 -9.00 14.44
N ILE A 16 -5.50 -8.50 14.67
CA ILE A 16 -5.95 -7.23 14.11
C ILE A 16 -5.36 -6.02 14.85
N LEU A 17 -5.50 -5.98 16.17
CA LEU A 17 -5.13 -4.81 16.97
C LEU A 17 -3.66 -4.80 17.41
N SER A 18 -2.93 -5.90 17.32
CA SER A 18 -1.56 -6.00 17.82
C SER A 18 -0.60 -4.99 17.20
N ALA A 19 -0.69 -4.76 15.89
CA ALA A 19 0.14 -3.77 15.20
C ALA A 19 -0.17 -2.35 15.68
N PHE A 20 -1.45 -2.02 15.88
CA PHE A 20 -1.87 -0.71 16.41
C PHE A 20 -1.41 -0.53 17.87
N GLU A 21 -1.50 -1.56 18.69
CA GLU A 21 -1.02 -1.54 20.07
C GLU A 21 0.48 -1.24 20.14
N GLU A 22 1.28 -1.91 19.34
CA GLU A 22 2.72 -1.70 19.24
C GLU A 22 3.05 -0.25 18.83
N VAL A 23 2.39 0.27 17.80
CA VAL A 23 2.58 1.65 17.35
C VAL A 23 2.19 2.64 18.44
N VAL A 24 1.02 2.47 19.06
CA VAL A 24 0.54 3.37 20.12
C VAL A 24 1.48 3.37 21.32
N LYS A 25 1.93 2.19 21.78
CA LYS A 25 2.76 2.07 22.98
C LYS A 25 4.23 2.44 22.75
N LYS A 26 4.79 2.10 21.58
CA LYS A 26 6.21 2.30 21.28
C LYS A 26 6.49 3.62 20.56
N ALA A 27 5.78 3.91 19.47
CA ALA A 27 5.99 5.14 18.70
C ALA A 27 5.27 6.36 19.30
N LYS A 28 4.22 6.16 20.09
CA LYS A 28 3.45 7.22 20.76
C LYS A 28 3.00 8.33 19.80
N PRO A 29 2.26 7.99 18.74
CA PRO A 29 1.83 8.97 17.75
C PRO A 29 1.00 10.07 18.41
N THR A 30 1.04 11.28 17.87
CA THR A 30 0.28 12.43 18.41
C THR A 30 -1.22 12.24 18.18
N SER A 31 -1.60 11.62 17.06
CA SER A 31 -3.00 11.30 16.75
C SER A 31 -3.13 9.94 16.05
N VAL A 32 -4.32 9.37 16.15
CA VAL A 32 -4.75 8.16 15.41
C VAL A 32 -6.06 8.46 14.70
N MET A 33 -6.32 7.79 13.57
CA MET A 33 -7.54 7.98 12.79
C MET A 33 -8.54 6.85 13.08
N ALA A 34 -9.81 7.21 13.26
CA ALA A 34 -10.90 6.25 13.39
C ALA A 34 -11.42 5.83 12.02
N SER A 35 -11.79 4.55 11.86
CA SER A 35 -12.25 3.96 10.60
C SER A 35 -13.71 4.29 10.27
N TYR A 36 -14.07 4.14 9.00
CA TYR A 36 -15.44 4.26 8.49
C TYR A 36 -16.36 3.11 8.92
N ASN A 37 -15.84 1.89 8.86
CA ASN A 37 -16.64 0.68 8.99
C ASN A 37 -17.22 0.48 10.40
N ARG A 38 -18.20 -0.39 10.48
CA ARG A 38 -18.71 -0.88 11.75
C ARG A 38 -17.84 -2.03 12.26
N ILE A 39 -17.65 -2.01 13.58
CA ILE A 39 -16.97 -3.10 14.29
C ILE A 39 -17.92 -3.55 15.39
N ASN A 40 -18.41 -4.78 15.33
CA ASN A 40 -19.46 -5.29 16.20
C ASN A 40 -20.72 -4.41 16.24
N GLY A 41 -21.15 -3.93 15.06
CA GLY A 41 -22.34 -3.12 14.88
C GLY A 41 -22.18 -1.62 15.14
N GLU A 42 -21.05 -1.16 15.72
CA GLU A 42 -20.78 0.25 15.98
C GLU A 42 -19.75 0.85 15.03
N PHE A 43 -20.04 2.02 14.47
CA PHE A 43 -19.09 2.75 13.61
C PHE A 43 -17.81 3.12 14.35
N GLY A 44 -16.66 2.94 13.71
CA GLY A 44 -15.32 3.16 14.28
C GLY A 44 -15.18 4.50 15.01
N ALA A 45 -15.67 5.60 14.40
CA ALA A 45 -15.56 6.95 14.98
C ALA A 45 -16.38 7.16 16.28
N ARG A 46 -17.34 6.30 16.58
CA ARG A 46 -18.13 6.34 17.83
C ARG A 46 -18.05 5.06 18.67
N ASN A 47 -17.15 4.15 18.34
CA ASN A 47 -17.01 2.88 19.04
C ASN A 47 -16.34 3.06 20.40
N LYS A 48 -17.15 3.08 21.46
CA LYS A 48 -16.68 3.25 22.84
C LYS A 48 -15.66 2.19 23.25
N TYR A 49 -15.89 0.93 22.85
CA TYR A 49 -14.99 -0.16 23.20
C TYR A 49 -13.59 0.09 22.65
N LEU A 50 -13.47 0.41 21.35
CA LEU A 50 -12.17 0.67 20.73
C LEU A 50 -11.52 1.96 21.23
N LEU A 51 -12.26 3.09 21.17
CA LEU A 51 -11.68 4.42 21.41
C LEU A 51 -11.46 4.71 22.89
N THR A 52 -12.37 4.24 23.77
CA THR A 52 -12.30 4.51 25.19
C THR A 52 -11.69 3.34 25.96
N ASP A 53 -12.26 2.14 25.83
CA ASP A 53 -11.88 1.05 26.73
C ASP A 53 -10.53 0.45 26.34
N VAL A 54 -10.28 0.17 25.05
CA VAL A 54 -8.99 -0.34 24.56
C VAL A 54 -7.95 0.79 24.46
N LEU A 55 -8.19 1.76 23.57
CA LEU A 55 -7.16 2.76 23.25
C LEU A 55 -6.76 3.60 24.46
N ARG A 56 -7.74 4.19 25.15
CA ARG A 56 -7.44 5.14 26.25
C ARG A 56 -7.22 4.46 27.59
N LYS A 57 -8.05 3.46 27.97
CA LYS A 57 -7.93 2.85 29.30
C LYS A 57 -6.87 1.75 29.35
N GLU A 58 -6.86 0.85 28.36
CA GLU A 58 -5.94 -0.28 28.35
C GLU A 58 -4.54 0.14 27.86
N TRP A 59 -4.46 0.76 26.68
CA TRP A 59 -3.17 1.18 26.09
C TRP A 59 -2.65 2.50 26.63
N LYS A 60 -3.45 3.23 27.46
CA LYS A 60 -3.06 4.50 28.09
C LYS A 60 -2.75 5.62 27.09
N TYR A 61 -3.33 5.57 25.89
CA TYR A 61 -3.12 6.58 24.86
C TYR A 61 -3.65 7.96 25.29
N GLN A 62 -2.83 8.99 25.13
CA GLN A 62 -3.13 10.36 25.52
C GLN A 62 -3.30 11.33 24.34
N GLY A 63 -3.00 10.85 23.11
CA GLY A 63 -3.09 11.66 21.89
C GLY A 63 -4.51 11.88 21.39
N GLY A 64 -4.63 12.58 20.26
CA GLY A 64 -5.90 12.83 19.60
C GLY A 64 -6.45 11.60 18.86
N VAL A 65 -7.77 11.55 18.70
CA VAL A 65 -8.43 10.66 17.75
C VAL A 65 -9.15 11.54 16.74
N VAL A 66 -8.74 11.44 15.47
CA VAL A 66 -9.37 12.15 14.35
C VAL A 66 -10.34 11.20 13.62
N SER A 67 -11.47 11.70 13.15
CA SER A 67 -12.33 10.89 12.27
C SER A 67 -11.68 10.73 10.90
N ASP A 68 -11.94 9.63 10.23
CA ASP A 68 -11.79 9.62 8.79
C ASP A 68 -12.77 10.59 8.12
N TRP A 69 -12.59 10.89 6.86
CA TRP A 69 -13.25 12.00 6.15
C TRP A 69 -14.77 11.81 6.04
N GLY A 70 -15.52 12.48 6.93
CA GLY A 70 -16.98 12.34 7.03
C GLY A 70 -17.45 11.15 7.88
N ALA A 71 -16.58 10.46 8.61
CA ALA A 71 -16.95 9.30 9.43
C ALA A 71 -17.69 9.64 10.73
N ALA A 72 -17.74 10.89 11.14
CA ALA A 72 -18.44 11.33 12.37
C ALA A 72 -19.96 11.48 12.15
N ASN A 73 -20.65 10.38 11.89
CA ASN A 73 -22.07 10.34 11.54
C ASN A 73 -23.05 10.65 12.70
N ASP A 74 -22.60 10.57 13.95
CA ASP A 74 -23.31 10.97 15.16
C ASP A 74 -22.30 11.64 16.10
N ILE A 75 -22.18 12.96 15.98
CA ILE A 75 -21.16 13.73 16.69
C ILE A 75 -21.30 13.66 18.21
N VAL A 76 -22.51 13.52 18.73
CA VAL A 76 -22.75 13.41 20.20
C VAL A 76 -22.13 12.10 20.70
N SER A 77 -22.44 10.99 20.05
CA SER A 77 -21.86 9.68 20.41
C SER A 77 -20.35 9.65 20.14
N CYS A 78 -19.88 10.23 19.05
CA CYS A 78 -18.46 10.33 18.74
C CYS A 78 -17.68 11.06 19.84
N MET A 79 -18.16 12.24 20.24
CA MET A 79 -17.59 13.04 21.33
C MET A 79 -17.53 12.26 22.66
N LYS A 80 -18.66 11.65 23.05
CA LYS A 80 -18.76 10.90 24.31
C LYS A 80 -17.88 9.67 24.35
N ASN A 81 -17.62 9.05 23.22
CA ASN A 81 -16.92 7.79 23.09
C ASN A 81 -15.41 7.93 22.76
N GLY A 82 -14.90 9.16 22.63
CA GLY A 82 -13.45 9.37 22.59
C GLY A 82 -12.88 10.00 21.31
N LEU A 83 -13.73 10.37 20.33
CA LEU A 83 -13.30 11.17 19.19
C LEU A 83 -12.84 12.54 19.68
N THR A 84 -11.70 13.02 19.17
CA THR A 84 -11.14 14.33 19.56
C THR A 84 -11.44 15.40 18.51
N LEU A 85 -11.30 15.05 17.23
CA LEU A 85 -11.45 15.97 16.12
C LEU A 85 -12.22 15.33 14.98
N GLU A 86 -13.25 16.03 14.51
CA GLU A 86 -13.97 15.67 13.30
C GLU A 86 -13.29 16.25 12.05
N MET A 87 -13.22 15.44 10.99
CA MET A 87 -12.75 15.84 9.68
C MET A 87 -13.72 15.35 8.58
N PRO A 88 -13.99 16.16 7.52
CA PRO A 88 -13.68 17.58 7.41
C PRO A 88 -14.55 18.43 8.31
N ASP A 89 -14.28 19.74 8.43
CA ASP A 89 -15.15 20.70 9.10
C ASP A 89 -16.59 20.63 8.54
N PRO A 90 -17.59 20.32 9.37
CA PRO A 90 -19.00 20.25 8.95
C PRO A 90 -19.65 21.62 8.77
N LYS A 91 -18.87 22.69 8.66
CA LYS A 91 -19.30 24.09 8.46
C LYS A 91 -20.37 24.54 9.48
N GLY A 92 -20.17 24.16 10.73
CA GLY A 92 -21.03 24.54 11.85
C GLY A 92 -22.24 23.62 12.08
N PHE A 93 -22.58 22.70 11.18
CA PHE A 93 -23.74 21.82 11.35
C PHE A 93 -23.68 21.02 12.65
N HIS A 94 -22.59 20.34 12.91
CA HIS A 94 -22.42 19.57 14.15
C HIS A 94 -22.27 20.45 15.40
N THR A 95 -21.82 21.70 15.26
CA THR A 95 -21.79 22.65 16.35
C THR A 95 -23.22 22.94 16.88
N ASP A 96 -24.18 23.09 16.01
CA ASP A 96 -25.57 23.34 16.41
C ASP A 96 -26.21 22.07 17.01
N VAL A 97 -25.90 20.88 16.46
CA VAL A 97 -26.31 19.60 17.07
C VAL A 97 -25.77 19.45 18.50
N LEU A 98 -24.48 19.80 18.73
CA LEU A 98 -23.89 19.76 20.08
C LEU A 98 -24.50 20.79 21.03
N LYS A 99 -24.82 22.01 20.58
CA LYS A 99 -25.52 23.05 21.39
C LYS A 99 -26.91 22.58 21.81
N GLU A 100 -27.64 21.96 20.90
CA GLU A 100 -28.96 21.40 21.22
C GLU A 100 -28.83 20.23 22.18
N ALA A 101 -27.91 19.32 21.94
CA ALA A 101 -27.66 18.19 22.84
C ALA A 101 -27.25 18.61 24.25
N TYR A 102 -26.56 19.72 24.39
CA TYR A 102 -26.25 20.31 25.70
C TYR A 102 -27.51 20.92 26.37
N LYS A 103 -28.35 21.63 25.62
CA LYS A 103 -29.57 22.24 26.14
C LYS A 103 -30.60 21.21 26.61
N ASP A 104 -30.72 20.09 25.89
CA ASP A 104 -31.66 19.00 26.20
C ASP A 104 -31.09 17.93 27.16
N GLY A 105 -29.86 18.12 27.63
CA GLY A 105 -29.24 17.26 28.65
C GLY A 105 -28.64 15.95 28.10
N ARG A 106 -28.59 15.75 26.79
CA ARG A 106 -27.88 14.63 26.19
C ARG A 106 -26.36 14.72 26.39
N ILE A 107 -25.81 15.91 26.56
CA ILE A 107 -24.42 16.18 26.90
C ILE A 107 -24.39 16.96 28.20
N THR A 108 -23.58 16.54 29.15
CA THR A 108 -23.33 17.26 30.41
C THR A 108 -22.19 18.28 30.24
N GLY A 109 -22.13 19.30 31.08
CA GLY A 109 -21.00 20.23 31.10
C GLY A 109 -19.67 19.55 31.33
N GLN A 110 -19.64 18.54 32.19
CA GLN A 110 -18.40 17.75 32.45
C GLN A 110 -17.91 16.97 31.20
N GLU A 111 -18.82 16.40 30.41
CA GLU A 111 -18.44 15.71 29.15
C GLU A 111 -17.90 16.70 28.12
N LEU A 112 -18.53 17.89 28.02
CA LEU A 112 -18.06 18.95 27.13
C LEU A 112 -16.67 19.46 27.53
N ASP A 113 -16.48 19.72 28.86
CA ASP A 113 -15.17 20.15 29.39
C ASP A 113 -14.08 19.09 29.14
N ASN A 114 -14.38 17.81 29.35
CA ASN A 114 -13.44 16.73 29.11
C ASN A 114 -13.07 16.64 27.64
N TRP A 115 -14.00 16.78 26.71
CA TRP A 115 -13.74 16.77 25.29
C TRP A 115 -12.91 17.99 24.89
N THR A 116 -13.28 19.19 25.29
CA THR A 116 -12.55 20.44 25.07
C THR A 116 -11.10 20.32 25.57
N LYS A 117 -10.92 19.77 26.77
CA LYS A 117 -9.59 19.52 27.34
C LYS A 117 -8.76 18.60 26.45
N ASN A 118 -9.33 17.51 25.94
CA ASN A 118 -8.63 16.58 25.04
C ASN A 118 -8.22 17.26 23.73
N VAL A 119 -9.09 18.07 23.14
CA VAL A 119 -8.79 18.87 21.96
C VAL A 119 -7.62 19.83 22.24
N LEU A 120 -7.73 20.63 23.30
CA LEU A 120 -6.70 21.61 23.67
C LEU A 120 -5.36 20.95 23.98
N GLN A 121 -5.36 19.84 24.72
CA GLN A 121 -4.13 19.10 25.01
C GLN A 121 -3.43 18.61 23.73
N ASN A 122 -4.20 18.13 22.76
CA ASN A 122 -3.66 17.70 21.48
C ASN A 122 -3.02 18.87 20.71
N PHE A 123 -3.73 20.00 20.59
CA PHE A 123 -3.21 21.20 19.93
C PHE A 123 -1.98 21.77 20.63
N VAL A 124 -1.99 21.87 21.95
CA VAL A 124 -0.84 22.36 22.74
C VAL A 124 0.37 21.44 22.57
N SER A 125 0.13 20.12 22.56
CA SER A 125 1.22 19.16 22.33
C SER A 125 1.84 19.31 20.94
N LEU A 126 1.03 19.49 19.91
CA LEU A 126 1.50 19.74 18.54
C LEU A 126 2.29 21.05 18.46
N HIS A 127 1.72 22.14 19.03
CA HIS A 127 2.35 23.46 18.97
C HIS A 127 3.72 23.51 19.64
N LYS A 128 3.93 22.79 20.74
CA LYS A 128 5.24 22.71 21.41
C LYS A 128 6.34 22.11 20.59
N ASN A 129 5.99 21.33 19.57
CA ASN A 129 6.95 20.63 18.69
C ASN A 129 7.15 21.35 17.35
N ILE A 130 6.53 22.53 17.17
CA ILE A 130 6.76 23.34 15.97
C ILE A 130 8.12 23.99 16.09
N GLU A 131 8.96 23.73 15.14
CA GLU A 131 10.25 24.41 14.95
C GLU A 131 10.03 25.56 13.96
N GLU A 132 10.17 26.80 14.45
CA GLU A 132 10.03 27.99 13.60
C GLU A 132 11.16 28.03 12.55
N ASN A 133 10.78 28.30 11.31
CA ASN A 133 11.71 28.36 10.16
C ASN A 133 12.40 27.03 9.81
N TYR A 134 11.79 25.88 10.18
CA TYR A 134 12.27 24.59 9.70
C TYR A 134 12.08 24.48 8.19
N GLU A 135 13.20 24.28 7.48
CA GLU A 135 13.19 23.99 6.03
C GLU A 135 13.46 22.51 5.80
N VAL A 136 12.61 21.88 4.99
CA VAL A 136 12.78 20.47 4.63
C VAL A 136 13.78 20.37 3.48
N ASP A 137 14.87 19.63 3.66
CA ASP A 137 15.75 19.24 2.57
C ASP A 137 15.09 18.13 1.75
N MET A 138 14.52 18.50 0.60
CA MET A 138 13.80 17.57 -0.28
C MET A 138 14.72 16.55 -0.95
N GLU A 139 16.01 16.86 -1.13
CA GLU A 139 16.97 15.88 -1.65
C GLU A 139 17.32 14.84 -0.58
N GLU A 140 17.51 15.24 0.66
CA GLU A 140 17.67 14.32 1.79
C GLU A 140 16.45 13.40 1.91
N GLN A 141 15.22 13.95 1.81
CA GLN A 141 14.00 13.15 1.83
C GLN A 141 13.91 12.17 0.65
N ASN A 142 14.38 12.55 -0.54
CA ASN A 142 14.47 11.64 -1.67
C ASN A 142 15.45 10.48 -1.41
N GLN A 143 16.59 10.75 -0.78
CA GLN A 143 17.56 9.71 -0.39
C GLN A 143 16.97 8.76 0.68
N VAL A 144 16.18 9.29 1.62
CA VAL A 144 15.46 8.46 2.60
C VAL A 144 14.45 7.55 1.89
N ALA A 145 13.65 8.08 0.97
CA ALA A 145 12.69 7.28 0.18
C ALA A 145 13.41 6.18 -0.62
N ARG A 146 14.54 6.51 -1.28
CA ARG A 146 15.37 5.55 -2.01
C ARG A 146 15.91 4.46 -1.11
N LYS A 147 16.41 4.81 0.06
CA LYS A 147 16.91 3.84 1.03
C LYS A 147 15.80 2.90 1.51
N LEU A 148 14.62 3.44 1.85
CA LEU A 148 13.48 2.64 2.29
C LEU A 148 13.05 1.65 1.22
N GLU A 149 12.96 2.07 -0.04
CA GLU A 149 12.61 1.17 -1.14
C GLU A 149 13.69 0.11 -1.39
N ASN A 150 14.96 0.48 -1.38
CA ASN A 150 16.07 -0.47 -1.50
C ASN A 150 16.03 -1.58 -0.44
N GLU A 151 15.62 -1.24 0.80
CA GLU A 151 15.48 -2.19 1.90
C GLU A 151 14.15 -2.97 1.88
N SER A 152 13.12 -2.43 1.19
CA SER A 152 11.77 -3.05 1.11
C SER A 152 11.60 -3.98 -0.06
N ALA A 153 12.31 -3.76 -1.17
CA ALA A 153 12.20 -4.57 -2.38
C ALA A 153 12.55 -6.04 -2.13
N VAL A 154 11.74 -6.94 -2.70
CA VAL A 154 11.85 -8.39 -2.46
C VAL A 154 12.28 -9.13 -3.72
N LEU A 155 13.40 -9.84 -3.65
CA LEU A 155 13.84 -10.75 -4.70
C LEU A 155 13.11 -12.10 -4.54
N LEU A 156 12.03 -12.30 -5.29
CA LEU A 156 11.18 -13.50 -5.21
C LEU A 156 11.77 -14.70 -5.92
N LYS A 157 12.51 -14.44 -7.03
CA LYS A 157 13.14 -15.47 -7.86
C LYS A 157 14.40 -14.91 -8.49
N ASN A 158 15.47 -15.73 -8.57
CA ASN A 158 16.65 -15.37 -9.33
C ASN A 158 17.45 -16.59 -9.76
N ASN A 159 17.43 -16.88 -11.04
CA ASN A 159 18.24 -17.91 -11.69
C ASN A 159 19.50 -17.28 -12.31
N SER A 160 20.21 -16.47 -11.54
CA SER A 160 21.44 -15.77 -11.96
C SER A 160 21.25 -14.73 -13.09
N VAL A 161 20.05 -14.16 -13.24
CA VAL A 161 19.77 -13.05 -14.16
C VAL A 161 20.20 -11.72 -13.54
N LEU A 162 20.02 -11.57 -12.25
CA LEU A 162 20.43 -10.40 -11.47
C LEU A 162 21.61 -10.76 -10.54
N PRO A 163 22.52 -9.84 -10.22
CA PRO A 163 22.64 -8.50 -10.80
C PRO A 163 23.13 -8.51 -12.25
N ILE A 164 22.88 -7.42 -12.98
CA ILE A 164 23.28 -7.27 -14.39
C ILE A 164 24.71 -6.74 -14.46
N GLY A 165 25.58 -7.44 -15.15
CA GLY A 165 26.94 -6.97 -15.44
C GLY A 165 26.94 -5.69 -16.29
N LYS A 166 27.90 -4.80 -16.06
CA LYS A 166 28.01 -3.51 -16.77
C LYS A 166 28.28 -3.65 -18.27
N GLU A 167 28.81 -4.79 -18.68
CA GLU A 167 29.09 -5.14 -20.08
C GLU A 167 27.85 -5.50 -20.89
N LYS A 168 26.73 -5.83 -20.19
CA LYS A 168 25.48 -6.23 -20.83
C LYS A 168 24.65 -5.03 -21.26
N GLU A 169 23.95 -5.19 -22.36
CA GLU A 169 22.92 -4.26 -22.76
C GLU A 169 21.58 -4.62 -22.10
N VAL A 170 20.80 -3.61 -21.82
CA VAL A 170 19.50 -3.76 -21.16
C VAL A 170 18.38 -3.39 -22.13
N ILE A 171 17.51 -4.35 -22.42
CA ILE A 171 16.26 -4.10 -23.14
C ILE A 171 15.15 -3.96 -22.09
N ILE A 172 14.57 -2.78 -21.99
CA ILE A 172 13.47 -2.49 -21.09
C ILE A 172 12.16 -2.59 -21.85
N ILE A 173 11.22 -3.39 -21.35
CA ILE A 173 9.90 -3.57 -21.97
C ILE A 173 8.81 -3.30 -20.91
N GLY A 174 7.80 -2.54 -21.31
CA GLY A 174 6.64 -2.23 -20.51
C GLY A 174 6.47 -0.74 -20.20
N GLU A 175 5.23 -0.24 -20.28
CA GLU A 175 4.94 1.17 -20.01
C GLU A 175 5.22 1.54 -18.55
N LEU A 176 5.09 0.61 -17.60
CA LEU A 176 5.43 0.82 -16.19
C LEU A 176 6.89 1.22 -15.96
N ALA A 177 7.81 0.97 -16.90
CA ALA A 177 9.18 1.45 -16.79
C ALA A 177 9.30 2.97 -16.96
N ARG A 178 8.38 3.57 -17.70
CA ARG A 178 8.31 5.01 -17.99
C ARG A 178 7.32 5.73 -17.07
N GLN A 179 6.14 5.13 -16.91
CA GLN A 179 5.09 5.61 -16.01
C GLN A 179 5.09 4.71 -14.77
N MET A 180 6.03 4.99 -13.86
CA MET A 180 6.26 4.16 -12.68
C MET A 180 5.03 4.09 -11.77
N ARG A 181 4.71 2.91 -11.30
CA ARG A 181 3.73 2.72 -10.23
C ARG A 181 4.43 2.90 -8.89
N PHE A 182 4.34 4.08 -8.28
CA PHE A 182 5.11 4.44 -7.09
C PHE A 182 4.24 4.72 -5.87
N GLN A 183 2.94 4.91 -6.04
CA GLN A 183 1.98 5.21 -4.97
C GLN A 183 0.62 4.56 -5.22
N GLY A 184 -0.22 4.47 -4.18
CA GLY A 184 -1.61 4.02 -4.29
C GLY A 184 -2.50 5.01 -5.03
N GLY A 185 -3.71 4.57 -5.41
CA GLY A 185 -4.75 5.42 -5.97
C GLY A 185 -5.61 6.08 -4.88
N GLY A 186 -6.38 7.11 -5.25
CA GLY A 186 -7.30 7.81 -4.35
C GLY A 186 -6.63 8.85 -3.46
N SER A 187 -7.02 8.94 -2.19
CA SER A 187 -6.55 9.97 -1.25
C SER A 187 -5.07 9.86 -0.88
N SER A 188 -4.42 8.75 -1.21
CA SER A 188 -2.96 8.60 -1.05
C SER A 188 -2.12 9.32 -2.12
N HIS A 189 -2.75 9.87 -3.16
CA HIS A 189 -2.06 10.60 -4.22
C HIS A 189 -1.35 11.84 -3.69
N ILE A 190 -0.04 11.90 -3.94
CA ILE A 190 0.80 13.06 -3.71
C ILE A 190 1.45 13.51 -5.03
N GLN A 191 1.87 14.76 -5.08
CA GLN A 191 2.71 15.28 -6.16
C GLN A 191 4.17 15.24 -5.70
N PRO A 192 4.98 14.31 -6.20
CA PRO A 192 6.36 14.19 -5.79
C PRO A 192 7.18 15.38 -6.27
N THR A 193 8.15 15.80 -5.46
CA THR A 193 9.07 16.90 -5.81
C THR A 193 10.11 16.48 -6.84
N LYS A 194 10.37 15.17 -6.93
CA LYS A 194 11.27 14.54 -7.89
C LYS A 194 10.69 13.19 -8.30
N MET A 195 10.81 12.86 -9.56
CA MET A 195 10.42 11.54 -10.06
C MET A 195 11.34 11.15 -11.22
N THR A 196 12.21 10.19 -10.96
CA THR A 196 13.07 9.59 -11.98
C THR A 196 12.48 8.24 -12.39
N ASN A 197 12.20 8.03 -13.68
CA ASN A 197 11.74 6.75 -14.16
C ASN A 197 12.90 5.74 -14.28
N ALA A 198 12.57 4.45 -14.35
CA ALA A 198 13.58 3.40 -14.38
C ALA A 198 14.50 3.48 -15.62
N ILE A 199 13.98 3.95 -16.75
CA ILE A 199 14.78 4.05 -18.00
C ILE A 199 15.91 5.06 -17.82
N GLU A 200 15.59 6.23 -17.25
CA GLU A 200 16.57 7.30 -16.99
C GLU A 200 17.57 6.85 -15.93
N ALA A 201 17.07 6.33 -14.81
CA ALA A 201 17.92 5.89 -13.70
C ALA A 201 18.92 4.79 -14.12
N ILE A 202 18.50 3.82 -14.94
CA ILE A 202 19.36 2.75 -15.44
C ILE A 202 20.41 3.30 -16.42
N ARG A 203 20.05 4.28 -17.28
CA ARG A 203 21.01 4.99 -18.13
C ARG A 203 22.03 5.78 -17.33
N GLU A 204 21.62 6.46 -16.28
CA GLU A 204 22.51 7.19 -15.37
C GLU A 204 23.51 6.28 -14.68
N LYS A 205 23.17 5.01 -14.45
CA LYS A 205 24.09 3.98 -13.98
C LYS A 205 25.11 3.52 -15.05
N GLY A 206 25.01 4.03 -16.28
CA GLY A 206 25.95 3.75 -17.37
C GLY A 206 25.59 2.54 -18.23
N TYR A 207 24.39 1.96 -18.09
CA TYR A 207 23.94 0.89 -18.98
C TYR A 207 23.50 1.44 -20.35
N GLN A 208 23.73 0.66 -21.40
CA GLN A 208 23.12 0.90 -22.70
C GLN A 208 21.70 0.35 -22.67
N VAL A 209 20.71 1.25 -22.85
CA VAL A 209 19.28 0.91 -22.70
C VAL A 209 18.54 1.10 -24.00
N THR A 210 17.92 0.03 -24.49
CA THR A 210 16.86 0.06 -25.51
C THR A 210 15.51 -0.04 -24.83
N TYR A 211 14.58 0.89 -25.12
CA TYR A 211 13.23 0.87 -24.60
C TYR A 211 12.21 0.46 -25.66
N ILE A 212 11.33 -0.44 -25.28
CA ILE A 212 10.17 -0.90 -26.06
C ILE A 212 8.94 -0.75 -25.17
N GLN A 213 7.95 0.04 -25.56
CA GLN A 213 6.76 0.26 -24.75
C GLN A 213 5.98 -1.04 -24.50
N GLY A 214 5.78 -1.84 -25.55
CA GLY A 214 5.14 -3.16 -25.50
C GLY A 214 3.63 -3.11 -25.29
N TYR A 215 3.16 -2.64 -24.15
CA TYR A 215 1.76 -2.52 -23.78
C TYR A 215 1.43 -1.09 -23.30
N GLN A 216 0.13 -0.84 -23.03
CA GLN A 216 -0.38 0.41 -22.44
C GLN A 216 -1.10 0.10 -21.13
N ASN A 217 -0.80 0.88 -20.08
CA ASN A 217 -1.35 0.69 -18.72
C ASN A 217 -2.87 0.77 -18.64
N GLU A 218 -3.49 1.59 -19.51
CA GLU A 218 -4.94 1.84 -19.50
C GLU A 218 -5.74 0.83 -20.36
N LYS A 219 -5.06 -0.11 -21.03
CA LYS A 219 -5.70 -1.12 -21.88
C LYS A 219 -5.56 -2.50 -21.27
N GLU A 220 -6.64 -3.28 -21.34
CA GLU A 220 -6.64 -4.68 -20.92
C GLU A 220 -6.17 -5.64 -22.02
N GLU A 221 -6.43 -5.27 -23.28
CA GLU A 221 -6.15 -6.10 -24.45
C GLU A 221 -4.91 -5.60 -25.18
N LEU A 222 -4.13 -6.54 -25.67
CA LEU A 222 -3.01 -6.28 -26.56
C LEU A 222 -3.47 -6.53 -28.01
N GLY A 223 -3.41 -5.49 -28.85
CA GLY A 223 -3.78 -5.65 -30.25
C GLY A 223 -2.73 -6.49 -31.00
N GLU A 224 -3.15 -7.39 -31.88
CA GLU A 224 -2.28 -8.27 -32.66
C GLU A 224 -1.12 -7.53 -33.35
N LYS A 225 -1.40 -6.39 -33.95
CA LYS A 225 -0.37 -5.57 -34.58
C LYS A 225 0.65 -5.04 -33.57
N GLN A 226 0.22 -4.58 -32.40
CA GLN A 226 1.11 -4.09 -31.36
C GLN A 226 2.01 -5.20 -30.84
N LEU A 227 1.45 -6.40 -30.64
CA LEU A 227 2.20 -7.59 -30.26
C LEU A 227 3.27 -7.92 -31.30
N GLN A 228 2.87 -8.03 -32.59
CA GLN A 228 3.79 -8.33 -33.68
C GLN A 228 4.91 -7.30 -33.80
N ASP A 229 4.58 -6.00 -33.84
CA ASP A 229 5.57 -4.91 -33.92
C ASP A 229 6.56 -4.96 -32.73
N THR A 230 6.07 -5.28 -31.53
CA THR A 230 6.90 -5.41 -30.32
C THR A 230 7.86 -6.59 -30.42
N ILE A 231 7.38 -7.75 -30.83
CA ILE A 231 8.21 -8.97 -30.96
C ILE A 231 9.23 -8.82 -32.11
N GLU A 232 8.86 -8.19 -33.23
CA GLU A 232 9.82 -7.93 -34.34
C GLU A 232 10.93 -6.98 -33.87
N LYS A 233 10.60 -5.91 -33.18
CA LYS A 233 11.59 -4.97 -32.62
C LYS A 233 12.48 -5.67 -31.60
N LEU A 234 11.91 -6.48 -30.71
CA LEU A 234 12.69 -7.27 -29.76
C LEU A 234 13.68 -8.20 -30.49
N LYS A 235 13.23 -8.95 -31.49
CA LYS A 235 14.11 -9.86 -32.26
C LYS A 235 15.25 -9.12 -32.95
N GLN A 236 15.02 -7.90 -33.43
CA GLN A 236 16.07 -7.09 -34.06
C GLN A 236 17.14 -6.64 -33.05
N GLU A 237 16.71 -6.17 -31.87
CA GLU A 237 17.60 -5.68 -30.81
C GLU A 237 18.34 -6.84 -30.11
N TYR A 238 17.62 -7.91 -29.76
CA TYR A 238 18.17 -9.07 -29.05
C TYR A 238 19.25 -9.82 -29.83
N ARG A 239 19.13 -9.95 -31.16
CA ARG A 239 20.12 -10.65 -32.01
C ARG A 239 21.47 -9.96 -32.10
N LYS A 240 21.57 -8.70 -31.75
CA LYS A 240 22.77 -7.90 -31.96
C LYS A 240 23.81 -8.06 -30.87
N LYS A 241 23.40 -8.46 -29.65
CA LYS A 241 24.22 -8.30 -28.44
C LYS A 241 23.83 -9.26 -27.30
N ASP A 242 24.79 -9.48 -26.38
CA ASP A 242 24.51 -10.14 -25.11
C ASP A 242 23.71 -9.16 -24.22
N CYS A 243 22.41 -9.39 -24.09
CA CYS A 243 21.49 -8.49 -23.38
C CYS A 243 20.61 -9.21 -22.36
N VAL A 244 20.17 -8.44 -21.38
CA VAL A 244 19.16 -8.83 -20.40
C VAL A 244 17.89 -8.03 -20.66
N ILE A 245 16.74 -8.69 -20.55
CA ILE A 245 15.44 -8.06 -20.67
C ILE A 245 14.93 -7.75 -19.26
N LEU A 246 14.63 -6.49 -19.01
CA LEU A 246 13.86 -6.04 -17.85
C LEU A 246 12.42 -5.86 -18.30
N TYR A 247 11.55 -6.76 -17.89
CA TYR A 247 10.12 -6.70 -18.16
C TYR A 247 9.39 -6.08 -16.97
N PHE A 248 8.81 -4.89 -17.17
CA PHE A 248 8.05 -4.19 -16.16
C PHE A 248 6.61 -4.67 -16.17
N ILE A 249 6.07 -5.07 -15.01
CA ILE A 249 4.78 -5.74 -14.90
C ILE A 249 4.12 -5.40 -13.56
N GLY A 250 2.80 -5.36 -13.49
CA GLY A 250 2.12 -5.20 -12.21
C GLY A 250 0.76 -4.52 -12.30
N LEU A 251 0.25 -4.16 -11.13
CA LEU A 251 -1.06 -3.55 -10.99
C LEU A 251 -1.02 -2.06 -11.34
N THR A 252 -2.00 -1.61 -12.10
CA THR A 252 -2.23 -0.18 -12.38
C THR A 252 -3.26 0.40 -11.42
N GLU A 253 -3.49 1.71 -11.46
CA GLU A 253 -4.51 2.35 -10.61
C GLU A 253 -5.92 1.87 -10.89
N SER A 254 -6.22 1.36 -12.08
CA SER A 254 -7.51 0.76 -12.39
C SER A 254 -7.72 -0.61 -11.72
N TYR A 255 -6.64 -1.25 -11.27
CA TYR A 255 -6.67 -2.54 -10.59
C TYR A 255 -6.65 -2.42 -9.07
N GLU A 256 -5.99 -1.42 -8.53
CA GLU A 256 -5.94 -1.20 -7.08
C GLU A 256 -6.03 0.28 -6.74
N GLY A 257 -6.95 0.62 -5.86
CA GLY A 257 -7.16 1.99 -5.41
C GLY A 257 -8.15 2.03 -4.27
N GLU A 258 -8.26 3.19 -3.65
CA GLU A 258 -9.22 3.43 -2.59
C GLU A 258 -10.66 3.43 -3.16
N GLY A 259 -11.58 2.78 -2.45
CA GLY A 259 -13.02 2.83 -2.74
C GLY A 259 -13.54 1.74 -3.67
N TYR A 260 -12.71 0.82 -4.14
CA TYR A 260 -13.13 -0.35 -4.91
C TYR A 260 -12.22 -1.56 -4.68
N ASP A 261 -12.78 -2.77 -4.88
CA ASP A 261 -12.07 -4.03 -4.75
C ASP A 261 -11.89 -4.70 -6.12
N ARG A 262 -10.75 -5.37 -6.30
CA ARG A 262 -10.52 -6.25 -7.44
C ARG A 262 -11.40 -7.49 -7.34
N LYS A 263 -11.81 -8.03 -8.50
CA LYS A 263 -12.61 -9.27 -8.58
C LYS A 263 -11.76 -10.53 -8.41
N ASN A 264 -10.47 -10.45 -8.64
CA ASN A 264 -9.50 -11.54 -8.58
C ASN A 264 -8.08 -11.00 -8.36
N LEU A 265 -7.09 -11.89 -8.25
CA LEU A 265 -5.68 -11.53 -8.07
C LEU A 265 -4.91 -11.31 -9.39
N LYS A 266 -5.57 -11.40 -10.54
CA LYS A 266 -4.91 -11.31 -11.85
C LYS A 266 -4.27 -9.94 -12.08
N ILE A 267 -3.16 -9.96 -12.78
CA ILE A 267 -2.53 -8.78 -13.39
C ILE A 267 -3.22 -8.44 -14.71
N PRO A 268 -2.99 -7.25 -15.30
CA PRO A 268 -3.53 -6.91 -16.61
C PRO A 268 -3.16 -7.94 -17.68
N HIS A 269 -4.16 -8.40 -18.44
CA HIS A 269 -4.00 -9.49 -19.40
C HIS A 269 -2.97 -9.17 -20.49
N ASN A 270 -2.97 -7.95 -21.01
CA ASN A 270 -2.01 -7.50 -22.02
C ASN A 270 -0.55 -7.63 -21.58
N GLN A 271 -0.27 -7.49 -20.29
CA GLN A 271 1.08 -7.64 -19.73
C GLN A 271 1.49 -9.11 -19.67
N GLU A 272 0.56 -9.99 -19.24
CA GLU A 272 0.80 -11.43 -19.12
C GLU A 272 0.98 -12.08 -20.52
N GLU A 273 0.12 -11.74 -21.47
CA GLU A 273 0.18 -12.20 -22.86
C GLU A 273 1.51 -11.84 -23.51
N LEU A 274 1.89 -10.56 -23.44
CA LEU A 274 3.16 -10.10 -24.03
C LEU A 274 4.36 -10.79 -23.38
N LEU A 275 4.38 -10.98 -22.07
CA LEU A 275 5.48 -11.67 -21.40
C LEU A 275 5.63 -13.11 -21.87
N ALA A 276 4.53 -13.83 -22.08
CA ALA A 276 4.57 -15.19 -22.59
C ALA A 276 5.22 -15.26 -23.98
N GLU A 277 4.82 -14.38 -24.91
CA GLU A 277 5.40 -14.29 -26.26
C GLU A 277 6.88 -13.89 -26.25
N ILE A 278 7.28 -12.99 -25.34
CA ILE A 278 8.68 -12.63 -25.16
C ILE A 278 9.48 -13.85 -24.67
N ALA A 279 8.97 -14.59 -23.68
CA ALA A 279 9.65 -15.76 -23.15
C ALA A 279 9.79 -16.89 -24.18
N GLU A 280 8.82 -17.07 -25.07
CA GLU A 280 8.92 -18.00 -26.20
C GLU A 280 9.96 -17.55 -27.24
N THR A 281 10.10 -16.22 -27.40
CA THR A 281 11.01 -15.63 -28.39
C THR A 281 12.48 -15.71 -27.99
N VAL A 282 12.81 -15.43 -26.71
CA VAL A 282 14.19 -15.24 -26.24
C VAL A 282 14.64 -16.23 -25.16
N GLY A 283 13.71 -16.97 -24.58
CA GLY A 283 13.95 -17.83 -23.42
C GLY A 283 13.89 -17.07 -22.10
N LYS A 284 13.26 -17.71 -21.10
CA LYS A 284 13.00 -17.12 -19.78
C LYS A 284 14.23 -16.71 -18.99
N ASP A 285 15.36 -17.39 -19.22
CA ASP A 285 16.59 -17.21 -18.43
C ASP A 285 17.33 -15.89 -18.74
N HIS A 286 16.82 -15.12 -19.70
CA HIS A 286 17.30 -13.78 -20.04
C HIS A 286 16.38 -12.67 -19.56
N ILE A 287 15.28 -13.00 -18.87
CA ILE A 287 14.24 -12.07 -18.48
C ILE A 287 14.21 -11.91 -16.95
N ALA A 288 14.31 -10.67 -16.48
CA ALA A 288 13.98 -10.30 -15.12
C ALA A 288 12.68 -9.47 -15.10
N ALA A 289 11.67 -9.93 -14.40
CA ALA A 289 10.46 -9.17 -14.16
C ALA A 289 10.67 -8.19 -13.00
N ILE A 290 10.37 -6.92 -13.25
CA ILE A 290 10.31 -5.86 -12.24
C ILE A 290 8.84 -5.61 -11.97
N SER A 291 8.35 -6.05 -10.82
CA SER A 291 6.91 -6.09 -10.55
C SER A 291 6.46 -5.05 -9.53
N PHE A 292 5.29 -4.46 -9.76
CA PHE A 292 4.70 -3.39 -8.96
C PHE A 292 3.28 -3.73 -8.52
N GLY A 293 2.93 -3.37 -7.31
CA GLY A 293 1.60 -3.51 -6.74
C GLY A 293 1.62 -3.37 -5.23
N GLY A 294 0.65 -2.66 -4.67
CA GLY A 294 0.50 -2.47 -3.21
C GLY A 294 -0.31 -3.58 -2.54
N ALA A 295 -0.84 -4.52 -3.32
CA ALA A 295 -1.65 -5.64 -2.85
C ALA A 295 -1.19 -6.96 -3.46
N PRO A 296 -1.50 -8.13 -2.84
CA PRO A 296 -1.21 -9.43 -3.41
C PRO A 296 -1.71 -9.56 -4.85
N MET A 297 -0.89 -10.12 -5.72
CA MET A 297 -1.24 -10.36 -7.12
C MET A 297 -0.78 -11.74 -7.58
N ASP A 298 -1.33 -12.22 -8.69
CA ASP A 298 -0.96 -13.51 -9.27
C ASP A 298 0.45 -13.45 -9.87
N PHE A 299 1.35 -14.26 -9.34
CA PHE A 299 2.71 -14.44 -9.86
C PHE A 299 2.87 -15.67 -10.76
N SER A 300 1.79 -16.23 -11.32
CA SER A 300 1.84 -17.41 -12.21
C SER A 300 2.71 -17.19 -13.47
N PHE A 301 3.00 -15.93 -13.80
CA PHE A 301 3.96 -15.57 -14.85
C PHE A 301 5.43 -15.94 -14.50
N GLU A 302 5.70 -16.36 -13.27
CA GLU A 302 7.02 -16.74 -12.80
C GLU A 302 7.69 -17.82 -13.69
N LYS A 303 6.89 -18.66 -14.32
CA LYS A 303 7.34 -19.70 -15.28
C LYS A 303 8.02 -19.11 -16.52
N ASN A 304 7.73 -17.87 -16.88
CA ASN A 304 8.20 -17.16 -18.07
C ASN A 304 9.44 -16.27 -17.84
N VAL A 305 9.97 -16.24 -16.61
CA VAL A 305 11.10 -15.37 -16.25
C VAL A 305 12.15 -16.09 -15.44
N GLY A 306 13.41 -15.64 -15.54
CA GLY A 306 14.53 -16.12 -14.75
C GLY A 306 14.68 -15.42 -13.41
N ALA A 307 14.19 -14.17 -13.28
CA ALA A 307 14.20 -13.44 -12.02
C ALA A 307 12.91 -12.64 -11.84
N ILE A 308 12.53 -12.38 -10.57
CA ILE A 308 11.44 -11.50 -10.17
C ILE A 308 11.92 -10.63 -9.01
N LEU A 309 11.96 -9.33 -9.25
CA LEU A 309 12.17 -8.30 -8.23
C LEU A 309 10.88 -7.54 -8.02
N HIS A 310 10.28 -7.68 -6.82
CA HIS A 310 9.01 -7.05 -6.47
C HIS A 310 9.26 -5.76 -5.69
N MET A 311 8.77 -4.64 -6.25
CA MET A 311 9.04 -3.28 -5.78
C MET A 311 7.89 -2.68 -4.98
N TYR A 312 6.76 -3.36 -4.81
CA TYR A 312 5.58 -2.79 -4.17
C TYR A 312 5.18 -1.41 -4.74
N LEU A 313 5.04 -0.41 -3.89
CA LEU A 313 4.78 1.01 -4.22
C LEU A 313 5.88 1.87 -3.56
N GLY A 314 7.03 1.95 -4.21
CA GLY A 314 8.30 2.40 -3.62
C GLY A 314 8.48 3.91 -3.45
N GLY A 315 7.44 4.73 -3.68
CA GLY A 315 7.57 6.18 -3.56
C GLY A 315 8.36 6.82 -4.70
N GLN A 316 8.66 8.11 -4.53
CA GLN A 316 9.22 8.95 -5.61
C GLN A 316 10.59 8.49 -6.14
N ALA A 317 11.37 7.76 -5.35
CA ALA A 317 12.71 7.30 -5.71
C ALA A 317 12.74 5.87 -6.29
N VAL A 318 11.58 5.29 -6.63
CA VAL A 318 11.49 3.89 -7.08
C VAL A 318 12.30 3.60 -8.33
N GLY A 319 12.44 4.55 -9.25
CA GLY A 319 13.26 4.38 -10.46
C GLY A 319 14.76 4.25 -10.15
N GLU A 320 15.27 5.10 -9.26
CA GLU A 320 16.66 5.01 -8.77
C GLU A 320 16.88 3.70 -8.00
N SER A 321 15.91 3.27 -7.19
CA SER A 321 16.00 2.02 -6.44
C SER A 321 16.03 0.80 -7.35
N VAL A 322 15.23 0.76 -8.42
CA VAL A 322 15.33 -0.29 -9.44
C VAL A 322 16.74 -0.36 -10.01
N ALA A 323 17.34 0.79 -10.36
CA ALA A 323 18.68 0.84 -10.92
C ALA A 323 19.76 0.35 -9.94
N ASP A 324 19.64 0.69 -8.65
CA ASP A 324 20.56 0.22 -7.60
C ASP A 324 20.51 -1.30 -7.43
N LEU A 325 19.31 -1.84 -7.38
CA LEU A 325 19.07 -3.27 -7.11
C LEU A 325 19.48 -4.15 -8.29
N ILE A 326 19.12 -3.77 -9.52
CA ILE A 326 19.50 -4.56 -10.70
C ILE A 326 20.99 -4.52 -11.00
N SER A 327 21.69 -3.45 -10.62
CA SER A 327 23.13 -3.32 -10.78
C SER A 327 23.94 -4.05 -9.71
N GLY A 328 23.30 -4.47 -8.62
CA GLY A 328 23.97 -5.08 -7.47
C GLY A 328 24.71 -4.09 -6.58
N GLU A 329 24.53 -2.78 -6.77
CA GLU A 329 25.04 -1.76 -5.83
C GLU A 329 24.38 -1.90 -4.47
N VAL A 330 23.12 -2.32 -4.46
CA VAL A 330 22.38 -2.68 -3.25
C VAL A 330 21.84 -4.11 -3.38
N ASN A 331 21.98 -4.88 -2.33
CA ASN A 331 21.42 -6.24 -2.28
C ASN A 331 19.96 -6.17 -1.80
N PRO A 332 18.97 -6.70 -2.57
CA PRO A 332 17.58 -6.72 -2.13
C PRO A 332 17.44 -7.55 -0.85
N SER A 333 16.93 -6.93 0.20
CA SER A 333 16.86 -7.52 1.55
C SER A 333 15.45 -7.59 2.12
N GLY A 334 14.46 -7.03 1.45
CA GLY A 334 13.07 -7.04 1.84
C GLY A 334 12.50 -8.45 1.98
N LYS A 335 11.43 -8.57 2.74
CA LYS A 335 10.65 -9.80 2.93
C LYS A 335 9.20 -9.49 2.67
N LEU A 336 8.46 -10.48 2.14
CA LEU A 336 7.02 -10.34 1.96
C LEU A 336 6.34 -10.00 3.28
N ALA A 337 5.51 -8.95 3.26
CA ALA A 337 4.72 -8.53 4.42
C ALA A 337 3.45 -9.38 4.59
N GLU A 338 3.04 -10.08 3.53
CA GLU A 338 1.86 -10.93 3.49
C GLU A 338 2.14 -12.26 2.76
N THR A 339 1.23 -13.23 2.93
CA THR A 339 1.22 -14.44 2.12
C THR A 339 0.46 -14.18 0.82
N ILE A 340 1.09 -14.46 -0.30
CA ILE A 340 0.47 -14.33 -1.63
C ILE A 340 -0.03 -15.71 -2.06
N PRO A 341 -1.37 -15.92 -2.13
CA PRO A 341 -1.93 -17.20 -2.55
C PRO A 341 -1.85 -17.35 -4.08
N PHE A 342 -1.94 -18.58 -4.59
CA PHE A 342 -2.04 -18.84 -6.02
C PHE A 342 -3.37 -18.36 -6.62
N SER A 343 -4.42 -18.35 -5.80
CA SER A 343 -5.76 -17.91 -6.17
C SER A 343 -6.45 -17.31 -4.94
N GLU A 344 -7.34 -16.35 -5.16
CA GLU A 344 -8.23 -15.85 -4.11
C GLU A 344 -9.04 -16.95 -3.42
N LYS A 345 -9.31 -18.06 -4.13
CA LYS A 345 -10.03 -19.22 -3.59
C LYS A 345 -9.25 -20.03 -2.56
N ASP A 346 -7.93 -19.84 -2.54
CA ASP A 346 -7.05 -20.50 -1.57
C ASP A 346 -7.04 -19.78 -0.21
N THR A 347 -7.67 -18.60 -0.14
CA THR A 347 -7.77 -17.86 1.12
C THR A 347 -8.91 -18.37 2.00
N PRO A 348 -8.75 -18.44 3.34
CA PRO A 348 -9.82 -18.85 4.24
C PRO A 348 -11.04 -17.92 4.19
N ALA A 349 -10.83 -16.64 3.82
CA ALA A 349 -11.87 -15.63 3.73
C ALA A 349 -12.72 -15.71 2.44
N TRP A 350 -12.27 -16.41 1.41
CA TRP A 350 -12.89 -16.41 0.06
C TRP A 350 -14.42 -16.48 0.04
N ARG A 351 -14.99 -17.39 0.84
CA ARG A 351 -16.45 -17.65 0.85
C ARG A 351 -17.23 -16.59 1.64
N TYR A 352 -16.55 -15.75 2.39
CA TYR A 352 -17.13 -14.82 3.36
C TYR A 352 -16.76 -13.37 3.10
N PHE A 353 -15.89 -13.14 2.12
CA PHE A 353 -15.51 -11.81 1.66
C PHE A 353 -16.62 -11.22 0.79
N ALA A 354 -16.96 -9.95 1.04
CA ALA A 354 -18.01 -9.19 0.34
C ALA A 354 -19.37 -9.92 0.27
N PRO A 355 -19.97 -10.34 1.40
CA PRO A 355 -21.26 -11.00 1.39
C PRO A 355 -22.39 -10.03 0.97
N PRO A 356 -23.52 -10.53 0.47
CA PRO A 356 -24.62 -9.71 -0.05
C PRO A 356 -25.26 -8.74 0.98
N ASN A 357 -25.05 -8.98 2.29
CA ASN A 357 -25.64 -8.21 3.38
C ASN A 357 -24.67 -7.21 4.03
N ASP A 358 -23.51 -6.96 3.44
CA ASP A 358 -22.46 -6.08 3.94
C ASP A 358 -21.89 -6.41 5.35
N ASP A 359 -22.27 -7.57 5.91
CA ASP A 359 -21.76 -8.04 7.20
C ASP A 359 -20.64 -9.07 6.97
N VAL A 360 -19.40 -8.68 7.24
CA VAL A 360 -18.22 -9.54 7.10
C VAL A 360 -17.89 -10.19 8.45
N GLU A 361 -17.82 -11.50 8.49
CA GLU A 361 -17.37 -12.28 9.66
C GLU A 361 -15.92 -12.72 9.49
N TYR A 362 -15.04 -12.37 10.43
CA TYR A 362 -13.63 -12.82 10.47
C TYR A 362 -13.56 -14.27 10.99
N ARG A 363 -14.00 -15.24 10.18
CA ARG A 363 -14.11 -16.66 10.56
C ARG A 363 -12.76 -17.36 10.68
N GLU A 364 -11.74 -16.84 10.01
CA GLU A 364 -10.36 -17.35 10.09
C GLU A 364 -9.71 -17.10 11.44
N SER A 365 -10.27 -16.19 12.27
CA SER A 365 -9.73 -15.87 13.61
C SER A 365 -8.25 -15.51 13.56
N ILE A 366 -7.38 -16.28 14.24
CA ILE A 366 -5.92 -16.09 14.22
C ILE A 366 -5.23 -16.74 13.03
N PHE A 367 -5.93 -17.54 12.25
CA PHE A 367 -5.39 -18.26 11.09
C PHE A 367 -5.45 -17.42 9.83
N VAL A 368 -4.75 -16.27 9.82
CA VAL A 368 -4.62 -15.37 8.67
C VAL A 368 -3.22 -15.46 8.07
N GLY A 369 -3.13 -15.34 6.75
CA GLY A 369 -1.89 -15.40 6.01
C GLY A 369 -1.12 -16.70 6.28
N TYR A 370 0.18 -16.61 6.55
CA TYR A 370 1.06 -17.77 6.77
C TYR A 370 0.61 -18.69 7.91
N ARG A 371 -0.21 -18.22 8.84
CA ARG A 371 -0.73 -19.05 9.94
C ARG A 371 -1.80 -20.06 9.49
N TYR A 372 -2.36 -19.87 8.29
CA TYR A 372 -3.33 -20.78 7.68
C TYR A 372 -2.66 -21.82 6.79
N TYR A 373 -1.59 -21.42 6.09
CA TYR A 373 -0.85 -22.31 5.21
C TYR A 373 0.26 -23.03 5.96
N GLU A 374 0.41 -24.33 5.70
CA GLU A 374 1.50 -25.16 6.24
C GLU A 374 2.77 -25.08 5.39
#